data_cd3dd9eb5b5d5c86b0bf14e021bc6d3c
#
_entry.id   cd3dd9eb5b5d5c86b0bf14e021bc6d3c
#
_cell.length_a   1.000
_cell.length_b   1.000
_cell.length_c   1.000
_cell.angle_alpha   90.00
_cell.angle_beta   90.00
_cell.angle_gamma   90.00
#
_symmetry.space_group_name_H-M   'P 1'
#
loop_
_entity.id
_entity.type
_entity.pdbx_description
1 polymer ?
#
loop_
_entity_poly.entity_id
_entity_poly.type
_entity_poly.pdbx_seq_one_letter_code
_entity_poly.pdbx_strand_id
1 'polypeptide(L)'
;MSIRIQPHARAEAEQAAAWYEEQRPGLGIEFVLELDAAIERAEASPLGYEQVFAEVRRSLLRRFPYAVYFLYEFGVIEVFAILHQHRTPEEWQSRVP
;
A
#
# COMPACT_ATOMS: atom_id res chain seq x y z
N MET A 1 -3.64 -5.12 17.31
CA MET A 1 -2.74 -4.50 16.36
C MET A 1 -3.48 -3.43 15.59
N SER A 2 -2.86 -2.35 15.20
CA SER A 2 -3.58 -1.28 14.52
C SER A 2 -2.93 -0.88 13.21
N ILE A 3 -3.75 -0.25 12.38
CA ILE A 3 -3.36 0.24 11.06
C ILE A 3 -3.57 1.74 11.03
N ARG A 4 -2.56 2.46 10.54
CA ARG A 4 -2.68 3.89 10.29
C ARG A 4 -2.34 4.13 8.83
N ILE A 5 -3.23 4.79 8.09
CA ILE A 5 -3.01 5.11 6.69
C ILE A 5 -2.86 6.61 6.57
N GLN A 6 -1.69 7.05 6.08
CA GLN A 6 -1.43 8.46 5.88
C GLN A 6 -2.39 9.05 4.85
N PRO A 7 -2.81 10.32 5.00
CA PRO A 7 -3.75 10.92 4.04
C PRO A 7 -3.27 10.88 2.60
N HIS A 8 -1.98 11.05 2.36
CA HIS A 8 -1.41 11.00 1.02
C HIS A 8 -1.57 9.59 0.42
N ALA A 9 -1.33 8.55 1.22
CA ALA A 9 -1.50 7.18 0.77
C ALA A 9 -2.97 6.87 0.48
N ARG A 10 -3.88 7.38 1.30
CA ARG A 10 -5.32 7.21 1.07
C ARG A 10 -5.73 7.86 -0.25
N ALA A 11 -5.23 9.07 -0.53
CA ALA A 11 -5.54 9.74 -1.79
C ALA A 11 -5.01 8.94 -2.98
N GLU A 12 -3.83 8.34 -2.86
CA GLU A 12 -3.27 7.50 -3.92
C GLU A 12 -4.15 6.28 -4.19
N ALA A 13 -4.67 5.66 -3.13
CA ALA A 13 -5.57 4.53 -3.27
C ALA A 13 -6.86 4.92 -3.98
N GLU A 14 -7.42 6.07 -3.61
CA GLU A 14 -8.65 6.57 -4.22
C GLU A 14 -8.46 6.89 -5.70
N GLN A 15 -7.34 7.50 -6.05
CA GLN A 15 -7.03 7.80 -7.44
C GLN A 15 -6.86 6.53 -8.27
N ALA A 16 -6.18 5.53 -7.73
CA ALA A 16 -5.99 4.27 -8.43
C ALA A 16 -7.33 3.54 -8.64
N ALA A 17 -8.16 3.51 -7.60
CA ALA A 17 -9.48 2.87 -7.70
C ALA A 17 -10.35 3.55 -8.76
N ALA A 18 -10.33 4.88 -8.80
CA ALA A 18 -11.09 5.64 -9.79
C ALA A 18 -10.60 5.34 -11.21
N TRP A 19 -9.29 5.26 -11.40
CA TRP A 19 -8.71 4.96 -12.69
C TRP A 19 -9.14 3.57 -13.18
N TYR A 20 -9.11 2.57 -12.29
CA TYR A 20 -9.53 1.21 -12.66
C TYR A 20 -11.02 1.14 -12.96
N GLU A 21 -11.83 1.90 -12.22
CA GLU A 21 -13.26 1.93 -12.46
C GLU A 21 -13.58 2.48 -13.85
N GLU A 22 -12.80 3.44 -14.32
CA GLU A 22 -12.96 3.98 -15.67
C GLU A 22 -12.62 2.96 -16.76
N GLN A 23 -11.73 2.00 -16.45
CA GLN A 23 -11.35 0.96 -17.42
C GLN A 23 -12.45 -0.08 -17.58
N ARG A 24 -13.14 -0.42 -16.47
CA ARG A 24 -14.23 -1.40 -16.50
C ARG A 24 -15.06 -1.24 -15.23
N PRO A 25 -16.41 -1.15 -15.37
CA PRO A 25 -17.28 -1.06 -14.19
C PRO A 25 -17.04 -2.21 -13.22
N GLY A 26 -16.90 -1.90 -11.95
CA GLY A 26 -16.64 -2.88 -10.88
C GLY A 26 -15.16 -3.12 -10.61
N LEU A 27 -14.26 -2.70 -11.49
CA LEU A 27 -12.84 -2.95 -11.31
C LEU A 27 -12.25 -2.14 -10.15
N GLY A 28 -12.81 -0.95 -9.91
CA GLY A 28 -12.37 -0.14 -8.77
C GLY A 28 -12.62 -0.84 -7.44
N ILE A 29 -13.79 -1.49 -7.30
CA ILE A 29 -14.11 -2.25 -6.10
C ILE A 29 -13.16 -3.44 -5.95
N GLU A 30 -12.87 -4.13 -7.05
CA GLU A 30 -11.91 -5.25 -7.02
C GLU A 30 -10.54 -4.79 -6.55
N PHE A 31 -10.11 -3.62 -7.00
CA PHE A 31 -8.84 -3.03 -6.56
C PHE A 31 -8.85 -2.76 -5.05
N VAL A 32 -9.90 -2.15 -4.54
CA VAL A 32 -10.01 -1.84 -3.12
C VAL A 32 -9.98 -3.11 -2.27
N LEU A 33 -10.67 -4.17 -2.70
CA LEU A 33 -10.66 -5.44 -1.96
C LEU A 33 -9.27 -6.06 -1.94
N GLU A 34 -8.54 -6.00 -3.06
CA GLU A 34 -7.17 -6.51 -3.12
C GLU A 34 -6.23 -5.67 -2.25
N LEU A 35 -6.45 -4.35 -2.24
CA LEU A 35 -5.67 -3.45 -1.40
C LEU A 35 -5.88 -3.75 0.08
N ASP A 36 -7.15 -3.89 0.49
CA ASP A 36 -7.47 -4.21 1.88
C ASP A 36 -6.84 -5.54 2.28
N ALA A 37 -6.88 -6.53 1.40
CA ALA A 37 -6.26 -7.82 1.68
C ALA A 37 -4.75 -7.71 1.84
N ALA A 38 -4.09 -6.88 1.03
CA ALA A 38 -2.64 -6.68 1.14
C ALA A 38 -2.28 -6.00 2.47
N ILE A 39 -3.10 -5.04 2.92
CA ILE A 39 -2.88 -4.37 4.19
C ILE A 39 -3.13 -5.33 5.35
N GLU A 40 -4.19 -6.13 5.29
CA GLU A 40 -4.49 -7.12 6.33
C GLU A 40 -3.40 -8.16 6.47
N ARG A 41 -2.81 -8.61 5.34
CA ARG A 41 -1.69 -9.55 5.40
C ARG A 41 -0.48 -8.92 6.08
N ALA A 42 -0.23 -7.63 5.81
CA ALA A 42 0.88 -6.91 6.43
C ALA A 42 0.64 -6.76 7.94
N GLU A 43 -0.58 -6.46 8.34
CA GLU A 43 -0.93 -6.34 9.76
C GLU A 43 -0.78 -7.67 10.49
N ALA A 44 -1.20 -8.76 9.85
CA ALA A 44 -1.16 -10.07 10.47
C ALA A 44 0.28 -10.56 10.74
N SER A 45 1.23 -10.18 9.90
CA SER A 45 2.61 -10.66 10.03
C SER A 45 3.59 -9.62 9.47
N PRO A 46 3.69 -8.44 10.12
CA PRO A 46 4.49 -7.34 9.55
C PRO A 46 5.97 -7.67 9.41
N LEU A 47 6.53 -8.46 10.31
CA LEU A 47 7.95 -8.83 10.25
C LEU A 47 8.24 -9.91 9.20
N GLY A 48 7.21 -10.50 8.61
CA GLY A 48 7.37 -11.45 7.53
C GLY A 48 7.67 -10.80 6.18
N TYR A 49 7.61 -9.47 6.11
CA TYR A 49 7.87 -8.74 4.87
C TYR A 49 9.29 -8.21 4.86
N GLU A 50 9.93 -8.29 3.70
CA GLU A 50 11.30 -7.85 3.52
C GLU A 50 11.40 -6.32 3.62
N GLN A 51 12.45 -5.84 4.25
CA GLN A 51 12.77 -4.41 4.26
C GLN A 51 13.33 -4.05 2.89
N VAL A 52 12.71 -3.07 2.22
CA VAL A 52 13.10 -2.68 0.87
C VAL A 52 13.90 -1.39 0.84
N PHE A 53 13.85 -0.59 1.91
CA PHE A 53 14.64 0.62 2.04
C PHE A 53 14.60 1.04 3.51
N ALA A 54 15.76 1.15 4.16
CA ALA A 54 15.82 1.45 5.59
C ALA A 54 14.89 0.49 6.34
N GLU A 55 13.93 0.97 7.12
CA GLU A 55 13.00 0.12 7.85
C GLU A 55 11.66 -0.08 7.10
N VAL A 56 11.57 0.42 5.88
CA VAL A 56 10.35 0.33 5.08
C VAL A 56 10.16 -1.08 4.55
N ARG A 57 8.95 -1.60 4.69
CA ARG A 57 8.55 -2.89 4.16
C ARG A 57 7.48 -2.70 3.09
N ARG A 58 7.27 -3.71 2.27
CA ARG A 58 6.36 -3.61 1.13
C ARG A 58 5.48 -4.85 1.03
N SER A 59 4.17 -4.63 0.89
CA SER A 59 3.20 -5.68 0.61
C SER A 59 2.63 -5.47 -0.80
N LEU A 60 2.74 -6.48 -1.65
CA LEU A 60 2.29 -6.40 -3.04
C LEU A 60 0.85 -6.87 -3.15
N LEU A 61 0.05 -6.19 -3.98
CA LEU A 61 -1.26 -6.68 -4.37
C LEU A 61 -1.06 -7.88 -5.33
N ARG A 62 -2.00 -8.81 -5.32
CA ARG A 62 -1.85 -10.04 -6.10
C ARG A 62 -2.21 -9.88 -7.57
N ARG A 63 -3.32 -9.18 -7.87
CA ARG A 63 -3.81 -9.04 -9.24
C ARG A 63 -3.59 -7.67 -9.86
N PHE A 64 -3.07 -6.73 -9.08
CA PHE A 64 -2.81 -5.37 -9.54
C PHE A 64 -1.35 -5.04 -9.29
N PRO A 65 -0.70 -4.31 -10.20
CA PRO A 65 0.72 -4.00 -10.06
C PRO A 65 0.96 -2.83 -9.09
N TYR A 66 0.38 -2.92 -7.90
CA TYR A 66 0.49 -1.91 -6.85
C TYR A 66 1.13 -2.48 -5.61
N ALA A 67 1.78 -1.62 -4.86
CA ALA A 67 2.46 -1.98 -3.61
C ALA A 67 2.02 -1.04 -2.48
N VAL A 68 1.93 -1.61 -1.29
CA VAL A 68 1.66 -0.89 -0.05
C VAL A 68 2.99 -0.76 0.69
N TYR A 69 3.47 0.46 0.91
CA TYR A 69 4.72 0.72 1.63
C TYR A 69 4.38 1.11 3.05
N PHE A 70 4.98 0.42 4.01
CA PHE A 70 4.62 0.63 5.41
C PHE A 70 5.82 0.52 6.34
N LEU A 71 5.67 1.12 7.53
CA LEU A 71 6.56 0.99 8.65
C LEU A 71 5.83 0.24 9.76
N TYR A 72 6.56 -0.54 10.53
CA TYR A 72 6.00 -1.23 11.68
C TYR A 72 6.71 -0.81 12.95
N GLU A 73 5.98 -0.17 13.86
CA GLU A 73 6.50 0.26 15.15
C GLU A 73 5.43 0.16 16.21
N PHE A 74 5.81 -0.33 17.39
CA PHE A 74 4.94 -0.36 18.56
C PHE A 74 3.57 -0.97 18.30
N GLY A 75 3.53 -2.06 17.54
CA GLY A 75 2.28 -2.76 17.26
C GLY A 75 1.39 -2.10 16.21
N VAL A 76 1.89 -1.05 15.55
CA VAL A 76 1.14 -0.31 14.53
C VAL A 76 1.84 -0.43 13.20
N ILE A 77 1.09 -0.75 12.13
CA ILE A 77 1.63 -0.56 10.78
C ILE A 77 1.17 0.79 10.26
N GLU A 78 2.11 1.56 9.76
CA GLU A 78 1.83 2.87 9.21
C GLU A 78 2.04 2.83 7.70
N VAL A 79 0.95 2.94 6.95
CA VAL A 79 0.99 2.93 5.48
C VAL A 79 1.20 4.37 5.02
N PHE A 80 2.32 4.63 4.35
CA PHE A 80 2.63 5.99 3.91
C PHE A 80 2.66 6.14 2.40
N ALA A 81 2.57 5.05 1.63
CA ALA A 81 2.49 5.15 0.17
C ALA A 81 1.77 3.93 -0.39
N ILE A 82 0.93 4.16 -1.40
CA ILE A 82 0.25 3.12 -2.16
C ILE A 82 0.46 3.47 -3.62
N LEU A 83 1.45 2.81 -4.26
CA LEU A 83 1.93 3.21 -5.57
C LEU A 83 2.08 2.02 -6.50
N HIS A 84 1.97 2.32 -7.80
CA HIS A 84 2.30 1.35 -8.84
C HIS A 84 3.74 0.89 -8.65
N GLN A 85 4.00 -0.39 -8.85
CA GLN A 85 5.33 -0.98 -8.63
C GLN A 85 6.41 -0.37 -9.52
N HIS A 86 6.03 0.22 -10.65
CA HIS A 86 6.99 0.84 -11.57
C HIS A 86 7.28 2.31 -11.29
N ARG A 87 6.68 2.88 -10.23
CA ARG A 87 7.07 4.23 -9.80
C ARG A 87 8.50 4.23 -9.30
N THR A 88 9.20 5.35 -9.52
CA THR A 88 10.60 5.43 -9.08
C THR A 88 10.67 5.39 -7.56
N PRO A 89 11.69 4.72 -7.00
CA PRO A 89 11.81 4.64 -5.55
C PRO A 89 11.84 6.01 -4.86
N GLU A 90 12.36 7.03 -5.51
CA GLU A 90 12.42 8.38 -4.94
C GLU A 90 11.05 8.93 -4.57
N GLU A 91 10.00 8.51 -5.29
CA GLU A 91 8.65 9.02 -5.03
C GLU A 91 8.13 8.64 -3.65
N TRP A 92 8.49 7.46 -3.14
CA TRP A 92 8.07 7.07 -1.80
C TRP A 92 9.19 7.19 -0.77
N GLN A 93 10.44 7.07 -1.18
CA GLN A 93 11.57 7.16 -0.25
C GLN A 93 11.68 8.55 0.38
N SER A 94 11.34 9.58 -0.38
CA SER A 94 11.36 10.95 0.14
C SER A 94 10.31 11.20 1.23
N ARG A 95 9.33 10.30 1.35
CA ARG A 95 8.25 10.44 2.34
C ARG A 95 8.48 9.65 3.62
N VAL A 96 9.56 8.91 3.69
CA VAL A 96 9.87 8.11 4.89
C VAL A 96 10.12 9.06 6.05
N PRO A 97 9.37 8.91 7.15
CA PRO A 97 9.52 9.78 8.32
C PRO A 97 10.87 9.64 9.00
#